data_73cf26b6b2063d8df05b293f4ab7d16c
#
_entry.id   73cf26b6b2063d8df05b293f4ab7d16c
#
_cell.length_a   1.000
_cell.length_b   1.000
_cell.length_c   1.000
_cell.angle_alpha   90.00
_cell.angle_beta   90.00
_cell.angle_gamma   90.00
#
_symmetry.space_group_name_H-M   'P 1'
#
loop_
_entity.id
_entity.type
_entity.pdbx_description
1 polymer ?
#
loop_
_entity_poly.entity_id
_entity_poly.type
_entity_poly.pdbx_seq_one_letter_code
_entity_poly.pdbx_strand_id
1 'polypeptide(L)'
;MKKETNKSSRASQTRAKEQRKAVWTPPSYLDTPNAPSGFRHRWVRVEILGYVDTKNIQGRLRTGYELVRADEYPEDDYPAIPDGKYAGVIGHGGLVLTRVPEEIAQARSNYFKKLAGEQIEAVDNDLLKEQHKSMPCLLYTSDAADDTPCVDLGGRRII
;
A
#
# COMPACT_ATOMS: atom_id res chain seq x y z
N MET A 1 -52.06 -11.38 46.51
CA MET A 1 -51.44 -10.87 45.26
C MET A 1 -50.13 -11.59 45.03
N LYS A 2 -50.11 -12.56 44.10
CA LYS A 2 -48.87 -13.29 43.74
C LYS A 2 -48.19 -12.53 42.60
N LYS A 3 -46.94 -12.06 42.79
CA LYS A 3 -46.11 -11.50 41.77
C LYS A 3 -45.59 -12.62 40.87
N GLU A 4 -46.03 -12.67 39.63
CA GLU A 4 -45.46 -13.52 38.60
C GLU A 4 -44.09 -12.92 38.19
N THR A 5 -43.01 -13.62 38.52
CA THR A 5 -41.69 -13.32 38.05
C THR A 5 -41.55 -13.91 36.64
N ASN A 6 -41.62 -13.06 35.64
CA ASN A 6 -41.39 -13.42 34.25
C ASN A 6 -39.90 -13.83 34.09
N LYS A 7 -39.59 -15.13 34.16
CA LYS A 7 -38.27 -15.66 33.90
C LYS A 7 -38.05 -15.71 32.41
N SER A 8 -37.21 -14.83 31.86
CA SER A 8 -36.75 -14.88 30.49
C SER A 8 -36.17 -16.28 30.17
N SER A 9 -36.55 -16.87 29.05
CA SER A 9 -36.13 -18.21 28.68
C SER A 9 -34.60 -18.27 28.46
N ARG A 10 -33.96 -19.40 28.83
CA ARG A 10 -32.54 -19.62 28.64
C ARG A 10 -32.07 -19.36 27.19
N ALA A 11 -32.90 -19.57 26.20
CA ALA A 11 -32.61 -19.33 24.79
C ALA A 11 -32.47 -17.85 24.46
N SER A 12 -33.16 -16.93 25.15
CA SER A 12 -32.98 -15.48 24.94
C SER A 12 -31.74 -14.91 25.58
N GLN A 13 -31.27 -15.52 26.68
CA GLN A 13 -30.06 -15.08 27.38
C GLN A 13 -28.77 -15.49 26.65
N THR A 14 -28.78 -16.59 25.90
CA THR A 14 -27.58 -17.07 25.17
C THR A 14 -27.36 -16.30 23.85
N ARG A 15 -28.40 -15.66 23.28
CA ARG A 15 -28.28 -14.87 22.06
C ARG A 15 -27.75 -13.45 22.23
N ALA A 16 -27.70 -12.94 23.46
CA ALA A 16 -27.22 -11.59 23.75
C ALA A 16 -25.69 -11.49 23.89
N LYS A 17 -24.95 -12.59 23.83
CA LYS A 17 -23.50 -12.60 24.02
C LYS A 17 -22.80 -13.06 22.74
N GLU A 18 -21.91 -12.23 22.31
CA GLU A 18 -20.95 -12.32 21.22
C GLU A 18 -21.47 -11.76 19.88
N GLN A 19 -21.22 -10.48 19.70
CA GLN A 19 -21.05 -9.93 18.36
C GLN A 19 -19.82 -10.62 17.75
N ARG A 20 -20.05 -11.71 17.01
CA ARG A 20 -19.01 -12.33 16.21
C ARG A 20 -18.54 -11.28 15.20
N LYS A 21 -17.22 -11.08 15.09
CA LYS A 21 -16.67 -10.28 13.98
C LYS A 21 -17.23 -10.88 12.69
N ALA A 22 -18.06 -10.10 11.99
CA ALA A 22 -18.84 -10.59 10.86
C ALA A 22 -17.97 -11.00 9.66
N VAL A 23 -16.73 -10.50 9.59
CA VAL A 23 -15.78 -10.78 8.49
C VAL A 23 -14.41 -11.05 9.08
N TRP A 24 -13.83 -12.21 8.75
CA TRP A 24 -12.43 -12.50 9.02
C TRP A 24 -11.57 -11.81 7.93
N THR A 25 -10.61 -10.99 8.36
CA THR A 25 -9.58 -10.42 7.49
C THR A 25 -8.24 -11.01 7.89
N PRO A 26 -7.41 -11.45 6.92
CA PRO A 26 -6.08 -11.93 7.24
C PRO A 26 -5.27 -10.82 7.93
N PRO A 27 -4.49 -11.16 8.98
CA PRO A 27 -3.62 -10.17 9.61
C PRO A 27 -2.57 -9.68 8.61
N SER A 28 -2.31 -8.39 8.59
CA SER A 28 -1.22 -7.82 7.80
C SER A 28 0.08 -7.94 8.59
N TYR A 29 1.14 -8.44 7.95
CA TYR A 29 2.48 -8.48 8.53
C TYR A 29 3.21 -7.13 8.41
N LEU A 30 2.66 -6.19 7.67
CA LEU A 30 3.24 -4.87 7.41
C LEU A 30 2.43 -3.75 8.08
N ASP A 31 1.72 -4.09 9.14
CA ASP A 31 1.04 -3.08 9.95
C ASP A 31 2.07 -2.13 10.56
N THR A 32 1.76 -0.84 10.55
CA THR A 32 2.65 0.20 11.05
C THR A 32 1.99 0.94 12.20
N PRO A 33 2.77 1.40 13.19
CA PRO A 33 2.26 2.31 14.20
C PRO A 33 1.77 3.61 13.54
N ASN A 34 0.95 4.36 14.27
CA ASN A 34 0.54 5.67 13.81
C ASN A 34 1.76 6.60 13.71
N ALA A 35 1.93 7.23 12.56
CA ALA A 35 3.02 8.19 12.39
C ALA A 35 2.76 9.44 13.24
N PRO A 36 3.80 10.06 13.82
CA PRO A 36 3.67 11.36 14.46
C PRO A 36 3.14 12.40 13.47
N SER A 37 2.49 13.45 13.99
CA SER A 37 1.97 14.53 13.15
C SER A 37 3.08 15.16 12.28
N GLY A 38 2.81 15.33 10.98
CA GLY A 38 3.79 15.85 10.02
C GLY A 38 4.79 14.84 9.46
N PHE A 39 4.69 13.57 9.87
CA PHE A 39 5.51 12.49 9.36
C PHE A 39 4.67 11.40 8.71
N ARG A 40 5.32 10.66 7.78
CA ARG A 40 4.73 9.52 7.11
C ARG A 40 5.63 8.31 7.25
N HIS A 41 5.08 7.19 7.64
CA HIS A 41 5.78 5.91 7.70
C HIS A 41 5.90 5.27 6.31
N ARG A 42 7.01 4.57 6.10
CA ARG A 42 7.27 3.81 4.89
C ARG A 42 8.18 2.62 5.15
N TRP A 43 7.81 1.46 4.63
CA TRP A 43 8.69 0.31 4.59
C TRP A 43 9.78 0.48 3.52
N VAL A 44 11.01 0.24 3.90
CA VAL A 44 12.19 0.31 3.02
C VAL A 44 12.93 -1.01 3.08
N ARG A 45 13.24 -1.56 1.94
CA ARG A 45 13.99 -2.81 1.84
C ARG A 45 15.45 -2.58 2.16
N VAL A 46 16.00 -3.42 3.03
CA VAL A 46 17.40 -3.43 3.43
C VAL A 46 18.11 -4.70 3.01
N GLU A 47 17.35 -5.77 2.74
CA GLU A 47 17.91 -7.08 2.41
C GLU A 47 17.10 -7.76 1.30
N ILE A 48 17.79 -8.48 0.42
CA ILE A 48 17.24 -9.34 -0.63
C ILE A 48 17.99 -10.66 -0.60
N LEU A 49 17.28 -11.77 -0.39
CA LEU A 49 17.87 -13.13 -0.43
C LEU A 49 19.14 -13.27 0.42
N GLY A 50 19.20 -12.64 1.60
CA GLY A 50 20.37 -12.65 2.47
C GLY A 50 21.45 -11.62 2.13
N TYR A 51 21.29 -10.84 1.07
CA TYR A 51 22.22 -9.79 0.69
C TYR A 51 21.72 -8.40 1.07
N VAL A 52 22.58 -7.58 1.67
CA VAL A 52 22.23 -6.21 2.09
C VAL A 52 22.10 -5.30 0.87
N ASP A 53 20.91 -4.68 0.71
CA ASP A 53 20.66 -3.67 -0.33
C ASP A 53 21.10 -2.27 0.14
N THR A 54 22.41 -2.10 0.21
CA THR A 54 23.04 -0.86 0.69
C THR A 54 22.62 0.35 -0.16
N LYS A 55 22.48 0.18 -1.47
CA LYS A 55 22.12 1.26 -2.40
C LYS A 55 20.74 1.84 -2.09
N ASN A 56 19.76 0.98 -1.85
CA ASN A 56 18.39 1.41 -1.58
C ASN A 56 18.29 2.16 -0.24
N ILE A 57 18.80 1.54 0.84
CA ILE A 57 18.68 2.14 2.18
C ILE A 57 19.46 3.44 2.31
N GLN A 58 20.71 3.49 1.82
CA GLN A 58 21.50 4.71 1.88
C GLN A 58 20.90 5.83 1.04
N GLY A 59 20.34 5.51 -0.14
CA GLY A 59 19.61 6.47 -0.96
C GLY A 59 18.45 7.09 -0.21
N ARG A 60 17.71 6.29 0.57
CA ARG A 60 16.60 6.80 1.39
C ARG A 60 17.06 7.66 2.55
N LEU A 61 18.05 7.20 3.31
CA LEU A 61 18.60 7.98 4.42
C LEU A 61 19.13 9.34 3.97
N ARG A 62 19.80 9.42 2.82
CA ARG A 62 20.27 10.69 2.24
C ARG A 62 19.13 11.64 1.82
N THR A 63 17.95 11.13 1.56
CA THR A 63 16.75 11.92 1.22
C THR A 63 15.91 12.31 2.43
N GLY A 64 16.44 12.15 3.65
CA GLY A 64 15.76 12.57 4.87
C GLY A 64 14.83 11.53 5.49
N TYR A 65 15.00 10.25 5.14
CA TYR A 65 14.31 9.17 5.85
C TYR A 65 15.06 8.81 7.12
N GLU A 66 14.35 8.63 8.20
CA GLU A 66 14.85 8.20 9.50
C GLU A 66 14.34 6.80 9.84
N LEU A 67 15.15 6.00 10.51
CA LEU A 67 14.77 4.67 10.97
C LEU A 67 13.89 4.79 12.21
N VAL A 68 12.82 4.00 12.26
CA VAL A 68 11.89 3.97 13.40
C VAL A 68 12.28 2.80 14.31
N ARG A 69 12.52 3.10 15.59
CA ARG A 69 12.89 2.10 16.58
C ARG A 69 11.67 1.57 17.31
N ALA A 70 11.72 0.30 17.72
CA ALA A 70 10.66 -0.31 18.52
C ALA A 70 10.50 0.37 19.88
N ASP A 71 11.58 0.90 20.45
CA ASP A 71 11.56 1.63 21.74
C ASP A 71 10.70 2.91 21.69
N GLU A 72 10.43 3.44 20.50
CA GLU A 72 9.56 4.62 20.33
C GLU A 72 8.06 4.26 20.47
N TYR A 73 7.69 2.98 20.37
CA TYR A 73 6.32 2.49 20.44
C TYR A 73 6.18 1.32 21.41
N PRO A 74 6.37 1.54 22.71
CA PRO A 74 6.34 0.48 23.72
C PRO A 74 4.96 -0.13 23.96
N GLU A 75 3.89 0.55 23.52
CA GLU A 75 2.51 0.07 23.69
C GLU A 75 2.14 -1.03 22.69
N ASP A 76 2.86 -1.09 21.58
CA ASP A 76 2.60 -2.01 20.49
C ASP A 76 3.79 -2.99 20.36
N ASP A 77 3.51 -4.27 20.30
CA ASP A 77 4.53 -5.34 20.16
C ASP A 77 4.92 -5.52 18.69
N TYR A 78 5.65 -4.54 18.14
CA TYR A 78 6.16 -4.64 16.77
C TYR A 78 7.46 -5.46 16.71
N PRO A 79 7.63 -6.29 15.67
CA PRO A 79 8.83 -7.08 15.50
C PRO A 79 10.05 -6.16 15.27
N ALA A 80 11.02 -6.22 16.17
CA ALA A 80 12.29 -5.51 16.04
C ALA A 80 13.36 -6.46 15.50
N ILE A 81 14.28 -5.92 14.71
CA ILE A 81 15.45 -6.67 14.24
C ILE A 81 16.36 -6.93 15.44
N PRO A 82 16.67 -8.21 15.78
CA PRO A 82 17.45 -8.52 16.98
C PRO A 82 18.92 -8.15 16.86
N ASP A 83 19.52 -8.32 15.67
CA ASP A 83 20.96 -8.23 15.48
C ASP A 83 21.36 -7.42 14.25
N GLY A 84 22.64 -6.96 14.24
CA GLY A 84 23.24 -6.31 13.09
C GLY A 84 23.14 -4.79 13.10
N LYS A 85 23.38 -4.18 11.94
CA LYS A 85 23.42 -2.72 11.77
C LYS A 85 22.10 -2.02 12.11
N TYR A 86 20.99 -2.71 11.97
CA TYR A 86 19.64 -2.19 12.17
C TYR A 86 18.96 -2.77 13.42
N ALA A 87 19.76 -3.25 14.38
CA ALA A 87 19.24 -3.78 15.63
C ALA A 87 18.36 -2.75 16.37
N GLY A 88 17.22 -3.20 16.89
CA GLY A 88 16.25 -2.36 17.57
C GLY A 88 15.33 -1.54 16.65
N VAL A 89 15.50 -1.61 15.33
CA VAL A 89 14.59 -0.99 14.35
C VAL A 89 13.42 -1.92 14.09
N ILE A 90 12.23 -1.36 13.95
CA ILE A 90 11.05 -2.15 13.54
C ILE A 90 11.30 -2.68 12.13
N GLY A 91 11.29 -4.01 11.99
CA GLY A 91 11.58 -4.65 10.72
C GLY A 91 11.01 -6.05 10.60
N HIS A 92 10.68 -6.45 9.38
CA HIS A 92 10.17 -7.76 9.06
C HIS A 92 10.59 -8.20 7.65
N GLY A 93 11.08 -9.42 7.50
CA GLY A 93 11.36 -10.03 6.19
C GLY A 93 12.30 -9.23 5.29
N GLY A 94 13.35 -8.61 5.84
CA GLY A 94 14.30 -7.80 5.08
C GLY A 94 13.82 -6.37 4.79
N LEU A 95 12.70 -5.96 5.39
CA LEU A 95 12.18 -4.60 5.37
C LEU A 95 12.41 -3.92 6.72
N VAL A 96 12.67 -2.62 6.72
CA VAL A 96 12.71 -1.77 7.92
C VAL A 96 11.70 -0.65 7.81
N LEU A 97 11.13 -0.29 8.95
CA LEU A 97 10.23 0.85 9.02
C LEU A 97 11.05 2.14 9.09
N THR A 98 10.67 3.08 8.25
CA THR A 98 11.25 4.42 8.21
C THR A 98 10.17 5.47 8.30
N ARG A 99 10.50 6.63 8.82
CA ARG A 99 9.64 7.82 8.77
C ARG A 99 10.29 8.90 7.92
N VAL A 100 9.47 9.74 7.31
CA VAL A 100 9.90 10.87 6.50
C VAL A 100 8.94 12.03 6.73
N PRO A 101 9.42 13.29 6.79
CA PRO A 101 8.54 14.46 6.81
C PRO A 101 7.59 14.45 5.63
N GLU A 102 6.31 14.76 5.88
CA GLU A 102 5.26 14.74 4.85
C GLU A 102 5.59 15.66 3.67
N GLU A 103 6.24 16.80 3.93
CA GLU A 103 6.68 17.74 2.90
C GLU A 103 7.64 17.10 1.89
N ILE A 104 8.63 16.34 2.38
CA ILE A 104 9.59 15.63 1.51
C ILE A 104 8.88 14.53 0.73
N ALA A 105 7.94 13.81 1.36
CA ALA A 105 7.16 12.78 0.70
C ALA A 105 6.29 13.35 -0.44
N GLN A 106 5.65 14.51 -0.20
CA GLN A 106 4.84 15.22 -1.19
C GLN A 106 5.71 15.80 -2.32
N ALA A 107 6.80 16.48 -1.98
CA ALA A 107 7.74 17.04 -2.95
C ALA A 107 8.25 15.95 -3.90
N ARG A 108 8.61 14.80 -3.36
CA ARG A 108 9.05 13.64 -4.14
C ARG A 108 7.93 13.11 -5.05
N SER A 109 6.72 12.96 -4.52
CA SER A 109 5.57 12.51 -5.31
C SER A 109 5.30 13.46 -6.48
N ASN A 110 5.32 14.77 -6.22
CA ASN A 110 5.11 15.80 -7.23
C ASN A 110 6.21 15.79 -8.31
N TYR A 111 7.47 15.59 -7.90
CA TYR A 111 8.58 15.48 -8.85
C TYR A 111 8.38 14.32 -9.83
N PHE A 112 8.06 13.12 -9.33
CA PHE A 112 7.86 11.97 -10.20
C PHE A 112 6.58 12.06 -11.03
N LYS A 113 5.51 12.66 -10.49
CA LYS A 113 4.29 12.93 -11.27
C LYS A 113 4.56 13.89 -12.43
N LYS A 114 5.34 14.96 -12.17
CA LYS A 114 5.74 15.91 -13.21
C LYS A 114 6.58 15.21 -14.27
N LEU A 115 7.60 14.46 -13.88
CA LEU A 115 8.47 13.74 -14.81
C LEU A 115 7.67 12.74 -15.67
N ALA A 116 6.75 11.98 -15.06
CA ALA A 116 5.88 11.07 -15.80
C ALA A 116 4.95 11.82 -16.77
N GLY A 117 4.39 12.95 -16.33
CA GLY A 117 3.58 13.81 -17.21
C GLY A 117 4.35 14.32 -18.42
N GLU A 118 5.56 14.83 -18.21
CA GLU A 118 6.44 15.29 -19.30
C GLU A 118 6.80 14.16 -20.28
N GLN A 119 7.01 12.94 -19.78
CA GLN A 119 7.25 11.78 -20.65
C GLN A 119 6.03 11.40 -21.49
N ILE A 120 4.85 11.39 -20.90
CA ILE A 120 3.59 11.10 -21.61
C ILE A 120 3.35 12.18 -22.67
N GLU A 121 3.49 13.46 -22.32
CA GLU A 121 3.32 14.58 -23.26
C GLU A 121 4.32 14.49 -24.42
N ALA A 122 5.56 14.08 -24.16
CA ALA A 122 6.56 13.89 -25.20
C ALA A 122 6.16 12.77 -26.19
N VAL A 123 5.67 11.66 -25.68
CA VAL A 123 5.17 10.54 -26.50
C VAL A 123 3.96 10.97 -27.32
N ASP A 124 2.99 11.64 -26.71
CA ASP A 124 1.80 12.14 -27.40
C ASP A 124 2.16 13.13 -28.52
N ASN A 125 3.10 14.03 -28.26
CA ASN A 125 3.60 14.97 -29.26
C ASN A 125 4.32 14.28 -30.42
N ASP A 126 5.08 13.24 -30.16
CA ASP A 126 5.77 12.48 -31.22
C ASP A 126 4.75 11.67 -32.05
N LEU A 127 3.77 11.04 -31.41
CA LEU A 127 2.68 10.36 -32.09
C LEU A 127 1.87 11.32 -32.99
N LEU A 128 1.58 12.54 -32.48
CA LEU A 128 0.88 13.56 -33.27
C LEU A 128 1.68 14.03 -34.49
N LYS A 129 3.01 14.12 -34.38
CA LYS A 129 3.89 14.46 -35.50
C LYS A 129 3.94 13.38 -36.59
N GLU A 130 3.88 12.12 -36.17
CA GLU A 130 3.91 10.97 -37.07
C GLU A 130 2.57 10.73 -37.77
N GLN A 131 1.48 11.34 -37.31
CA GLN A 131 0.16 11.21 -37.93
C GLN A 131 0.16 11.82 -39.33
N HIS A 132 -0.15 11.00 -40.34
CA HIS A 132 -0.31 11.48 -41.72
C HIS A 132 -1.63 12.25 -41.85
N LYS A 133 -1.57 13.44 -42.44
CA LYS A 133 -2.70 14.38 -42.57
C LYS A 133 -3.91 13.78 -43.33
N SER A 134 -3.68 12.76 -44.17
CA SER A 134 -4.72 12.06 -44.96
C SER A 134 -5.30 10.83 -44.26
N MET A 135 -4.71 10.40 -43.19
CA MET A 135 -5.14 9.24 -42.39
C MET A 135 -4.99 9.55 -40.92
N PRO A 136 -5.91 10.34 -40.32
CA PRO A 136 -5.91 10.56 -38.92
C PRO A 136 -6.21 9.24 -38.21
N CYS A 137 -5.14 8.55 -37.80
CA CYS A 137 -5.27 7.42 -36.92
C CYS A 137 -5.54 7.97 -35.52
N LEU A 138 -6.76 7.79 -35.05
CA LEU A 138 -7.11 8.04 -33.67
C LEU A 138 -6.47 6.92 -32.83
N LEU A 139 -5.16 6.99 -32.63
CA LEU A 139 -4.40 6.04 -31.83
C LEU A 139 -4.81 6.02 -30.37
N TYR A 140 -5.74 6.89 -29.98
CA TYR A 140 -6.04 7.13 -28.58
C TYR A 140 -7.52 7.30 -28.29
N THR A 141 -8.34 6.33 -28.65
CA THR A 141 -9.75 6.39 -28.27
C THR A 141 -10.17 5.31 -27.28
N SER A 142 -9.37 4.29 -27.08
CA SER A 142 -9.61 3.35 -26.00
C SER A 142 -8.33 2.59 -25.71
N ASP A 143 -8.07 2.35 -24.44
CA ASP A 143 -7.12 1.34 -24.02
C ASP A 143 -7.57 0.00 -24.64
N ALA A 144 -6.69 -0.64 -25.41
CA ALA A 144 -6.98 -1.93 -26.03
C ALA A 144 -7.35 -3.02 -24.98
N ALA A 145 -7.02 -2.78 -23.72
CA ALA A 145 -7.42 -3.61 -22.60
C ALA A 145 -8.87 -3.39 -22.17
N ASP A 146 -9.47 -2.23 -22.49
CA ASP A 146 -10.87 -1.93 -22.20
C ASP A 146 -11.84 -2.40 -23.29
N ASP A 147 -11.32 -2.99 -24.37
CA ASP A 147 -12.14 -3.56 -25.45
C ASP A 147 -12.71 -4.93 -25.05
N THR A 148 -13.23 -4.99 -23.83
CA THR A 148 -13.89 -6.14 -23.24
C THR A 148 -15.07 -6.69 -24.06
N PRO A 149 -15.85 -5.87 -24.82
CA PRO A 149 -16.92 -6.41 -25.65
C PRO A 149 -16.42 -7.31 -26.79
N CYS A 150 -15.27 -6.99 -27.36
CA CYS A 150 -14.72 -7.81 -28.46
C CYS A 150 -14.13 -9.13 -27.97
N VAL A 151 -13.50 -9.13 -26.82
CA VAL A 151 -12.94 -10.35 -26.20
C VAL A 151 -14.05 -11.30 -25.76
N ASP A 152 -15.11 -10.80 -25.13
CA ASP A 152 -16.25 -11.60 -24.69
C ASP A 152 -17.03 -12.22 -25.85
N LEU A 153 -17.18 -11.51 -26.96
CA LEU A 153 -17.86 -12.05 -28.15
C LEU A 153 -17.03 -13.12 -28.85
N GLY A 154 -15.70 -13.00 -28.83
CA GLY A 154 -14.78 -14.00 -29.37
C GLY A 154 -14.76 -15.29 -28.54
N GLY A 155 -14.77 -15.17 -27.21
CA GLY A 155 -14.78 -16.32 -26.31
C GLY A 155 -16.04 -17.18 -26.36
N ARG A 156 -17.17 -16.64 -26.73
CA ARG A 156 -18.45 -17.38 -26.84
C ARG A 156 -18.62 -18.16 -28.11
N ARG A 157 -17.78 -17.94 -29.12
CA ARG A 157 -17.88 -18.66 -30.41
C ARG A 157 -17.06 -19.94 -30.47
N ILE A 158 -16.34 -20.26 -29.41
CA ILE A 158 -15.47 -21.44 -29.38
C ILE A 158 -16.13 -22.63 -28.65
N ILE A 159 -17.40 -22.49 -28.31
CA ILE A 159 -18.18 -23.61 -27.73
C ILE A 159 -19.08 -24.24 -28.79
#